data_0bd3bb457aff9ce8c9b03d587754baa5
#
_entry.id   0bd3bb457aff9ce8c9b03d587754baa5
#
_cell.length_a   1.000
_cell.length_b   1.000
_cell.length_c   1.000
_cell.angle_alpha   90.00
_cell.angle_beta   90.00
_cell.angle_gamma   90.00
#
_symmetry.space_group_name_H-M   'P 1'
#
loop_
_entity.id
_entity.type
_entity.pdbx_description
1 polymer ?
#
loop_
_entity_poly.entity_id
_entity_poly.type
_entity_poly.pdbx_seq_one_letter_code
_entity_poly.pdbx_strand_id
1 'polypeptide(L)'
;MIKFNGLDRIYDAYSWRITHRAKQVWKTGNVVGNRHVEGSYVDQFETSVAKYTKRKYAVAVGSGTDALYFALRAKGIGPESTVACPAISYLATAEAIKRTGATIHFVDVDNKGLISKLPGFGLPDAVVYVNLFGNLADYSILKEFCIKRRIPLIEDAAQSFGSFYNLEQRRC
;
A
#
# COMPACT_ATOMS: atom_id res chain seq x y z
N MET A 1 -10.95 29.31 -4.28
CA MET A 1 -9.85 28.49 -4.88
C MET A 1 -9.88 27.12 -4.26
N ILE A 2 -9.91 26.05 -5.06
CA ILE A 2 -9.84 24.68 -4.54
C ILE A 2 -8.37 24.36 -4.22
N LYS A 3 -8.06 24.08 -2.95
CA LYS A 3 -6.71 23.72 -2.51
C LYS A 3 -6.38 22.28 -2.91
N PHE A 4 -5.17 22.03 -3.38
CA PHE A 4 -4.74 20.70 -3.85
C PHE A 4 -4.91 19.59 -2.81
N ASN A 5 -4.46 19.81 -1.58
CA ASN A 5 -4.49 18.77 -0.53
C ASN A 5 -5.73 18.78 0.37
N GLY A 6 -6.52 19.85 0.39
CA GLY A 6 -7.73 19.96 1.22
C GLY A 6 -7.55 19.66 2.72
N LEU A 7 -6.32 19.76 3.26
CA LEU A 7 -6.00 19.46 4.66
C LEU A 7 -6.73 20.35 5.66
N ASP A 8 -7.03 21.58 5.28
CA ASP A 8 -7.86 22.51 6.05
C ASP A 8 -9.26 21.94 6.30
N ARG A 9 -9.90 21.33 5.30
CA ARG A 9 -11.22 20.70 5.46
C ARG A 9 -11.17 19.49 6.39
N ILE A 10 -10.10 18.72 6.34
CA ILE A 10 -9.87 17.60 7.27
C ILE A 10 -9.66 18.13 8.69
N TYR A 11 -8.87 19.20 8.84
CA TYR A 11 -8.65 19.85 10.13
C TYR A 11 -9.97 20.36 10.73
N ASP A 12 -10.77 21.11 9.96
CA ASP A 12 -12.03 21.66 10.43
C ASP A 12 -13.02 20.56 10.87
N ALA A 13 -13.05 19.45 10.12
CA ALA A 13 -13.96 18.34 10.42
C ALA A 13 -13.52 17.47 11.60
N TYR A 14 -12.21 17.31 11.82
CA TYR A 14 -11.69 16.25 12.71
C TYR A 14 -10.69 16.73 13.77
N SER A 15 -10.31 18.02 13.81
CA SER A 15 -9.26 18.53 14.69
C SER A 15 -9.44 18.15 16.15
N TRP A 16 -10.65 18.27 16.70
CA TRP A 16 -10.90 17.92 18.09
C TRP A 16 -10.69 16.42 18.37
N ARG A 17 -11.09 15.54 17.44
CA ARG A 17 -10.89 14.08 17.57
C ARG A 17 -9.41 13.73 17.53
N ILE A 18 -8.68 14.30 16.58
CA ILE A 18 -7.24 14.09 16.42
C ILE A 18 -6.50 14.56 17.67
N THR A 19 -6.77 15.79 18.11
CA THR A 19 -6.15 16.37 19.32
C THR A 19 -6.47 15.57 20.57
N HIS A 20 -7.73 15.15 20.73
CA HIS A 20 -8.14 14.35 21.88
C HIS A 20 -7.39 13.00 21.92
N ARG A 21 -7.30 12.29 20.80
CA ARG A 21 -6.56 11.03 20.70
C ARG A 21 -5.07 11.20 20.94
N ALA A 22 -4.45 12.22 20.35
CA ALA A 22 -3.04 12.53 20.59
C ALA A 22 -2.76 12.79 22.08
N LYS A 23 -3.62 13.57 22.76
CA LYS A 23 -3.50 13.79 24.21
C LYS A 23 -3.64 12.50 25.03
N GLN A 24 -4.54 11.58 24.63
CA GLN A 24 -4.67 10.28 25.29
C GLN A 24 -3.38 9.45 25.16
N VAL A 25 -2.81 9.37 23.96
CA VAL A 25 -1.54 8.66 23.73
C VAL A 25 -0.42 9.23 24.59
N TRP A 26 -0.27 10.56 24.62
CA TRP A 26 0.76 11.21 25.44
C TRP A 26 0.57 10.99 26.95
N LYS A 27 -0.67 11.04 27.44
CA LYS A 27 -0.95 10.81 28.86
C LYS A 27 -0.60 9.38 29.30
N THR A 28 -0.73 8.41 28.42
CA THR A 28 -0.39 7.02 28.73
C THR A 28 1.10 6.73 28.63
N GLY A 29 1.90 7.64 28.03
CA GLY A 29 3.30 7.40 27.72
C GLY A 29 3.54 6.27 26.69
N ASN A 30 2.48 5.68 26.15
CA ASN A 30 2.54 4.57 25.21
C ASN A 30 2.73 5.07 23.77
N VAL A 31 3.80 5.84 23.56
CA VAL A 31 4.15 6.48 22.29
C VAL A 31 4.80 5.50 21.33
N VAL A 32 5.58 4.55 21.87
CA VAL A 32 6.17 3.45 21.11
C VAL A 32 5.21 2.28 21.19
N GLY A 33 4.53 1.99 20.08
CA GLY A 33 3.55 0.91 20.04
C GLY A 33 4.16 -0.41 20.49
N ASN A 34 3.80 -0.82 21.70
CA ASN A 34 4.20 -2.14 22.19
C ASN A 34 3.23 -3.15 21.58
N ARG A 35 3.61 -3.75 20.43
CA ARG A 35 2.83 -4.77 19.72
C ARG A 35 2.45 -5.98 20.58
N HIS A 36 3.13 -6.15 21.72
CA HIS A 36 2.88 -7.25 22.65
C HIS A 36 1.88 -6.89 23.74
N VAL A 37 1.39 -5.64 23.77
CA VAL A 37 0.34 -5.21 24.71
C VAL A 37 -0.99 -5.19 23.96
N GLU A 38 -1.83 -6.17 24.24
CA GLU A 38 -3.20 -6.24 23.74
C GLU A 38 -3.95 -4.95 24.07
N GLY A 39 -4.66 -4.40 23.09
CA GLY A 39 -5.38 -3.15 23.24
C GLY A 39 -4.51 -1.88 23.16
N SER A 40 -3.23 -1.98 22.80
CA SER A 40 -2.41 -0.80 22.49
C SER A 40 -3.01 0.02 21.35
N TYR A 41 -2.65 1.32 21.23
CA TYR A 41 -3.15 2.16 20.13
C TYR A 41 -2.75 1.63 18.75
N VAL A 42 -1.59 0.97 18.63
CA VAL A 42 -1.15 0.32 17.39
C VAL A 42 -2.04 -0.88 17.09
N ASP A 43 -2.32 -1.74 18.06
CA ASP A 43 -3.20 -2.89 17.92
C ASP A 43 -4.62 -2.48 17.53
N GLN A 44 -5.19 -1.45 18.19
CA GLN A 44 -6.48 -0.88 17.82
C GLN A 44 -6.51 -0.35 16.39
N PHE A 45 -5.43 0.30 15.94
CA PHE A 45 -5.29 0.81 14.58
C PHE A 45 -5.22 -0.34 13.57
N GLU A 46 -4.33 -1.32 13.80
CA GLU A 46 -4.17 -2.50 12.94
C GLU A 46 -5.49 -3.27 12.80
N THR A 47 -6.17 -3.52 13.92
CA THR A 47 -7.49 -4.17 13.94
C THR A 47 -8.52 -3.37 13.14
N SER A 48 -8.55 -2.06 13.30
CA SER A 48 -9.49 -1.19 12.59
C SER A 48 -9.23 -1.17 11.08
N VAL A 49 -7.96 -1.11 10.66
CA VAL A 49 -7.57 -1.16 9.25
C VAL A 49 -7.90 -2.52 8.64
N ALA A 50 -7.55 -3.62 9.32
CA ALA A 50 -7.88 -4.98 8.86
C ALA A 50 -9.38 -5.16 8.65
N LYS A 51 -10.20 -4.72 9.61
CA LYS A 51 -11.67 -4.75 9.52
C LYS A 51 -12.20 -3.89 8.37
N TYR A 52 -11.69 -2.66 8.23
CA TYR A 52 -12.13 -1.73 7.19
C TYR A 52 -11.82 -2.25 5.79
N THR A 53 -10.61 -2.77 5.58
CA THR A 53 -10.16 -3.31 4.29
C THR A 53 -10.61 -4.75 4.04
N LYS A 54 -11.31 -5.38 4.99
CA LYS A 54 -11.70 -6.80 4.96
C LYS A 54 -10.50 -7.74 4.77
N ARG A 55 -9.35 -7.38 5.37
CA ARG A 55 -8.15 -8.20 5.39
C ARG A 55 -8.04 -8.97 6.69
N LYS A 56 -7.36 -10.10 6.65
CA LYS A 56 -7.15 -10.92 7.85
C LYS A 56 -6.26 -10.23 8.87
N TYR A 57 -5.26 -9.50 8.39
CA TYR A 57 -4.27 -8.80 9.21
C TYR A 57 -3.94 -7.43 8.62
N ALA A 58 -3.52 -6.52 9.48
CA ALA A 58 -2.83 -5.30 9.13
C ALA A 58 -1.59 -5.17 10.02
N VAL A 59 -0.55 -4.55 9.49
CA VAL A 59 0.70 -4.29 10.21
C VAL A 59 1.08 -2.85 10.01
N ALA A 60 1.13 -2.08 11.10
CA ALA A 60 1.56 -0.70 11.08
C ALA A 60 3.09 -0.61 10.98
N VAL A 61 3.56 0.30 10.13
CA VAL A 61 4.99 0.59 9.92
C VAL A 61 5.19 2.11 9.84
N GLY A 62 6.45 2.56 9.76
CA GLY A 62 6.79 3.98 9.84
C GLY A 62 6.34 4.83 8.64
N SER A 63 6.20 4.20 7.46
CA SER A 63 5.82 4.90 6.22
C SER A 63 5.25 3.93 5.18
N GLY A 64 4.58 4.47 4.13
CA GLY A 64 4.15 3.67 2.98
C GLY A 64 5.33 3.04 2.22
N THR A 65 6.46 3.73 2.14
CA THR A 65 7.69 3.20 1.55
C THR A 65 8.19 1.97 2.32
N ASP A 66 8.17 2.03 3.66
CA ASP A 66 8.53 0.88 4.49
C ASP A 66 7.51 -0.25 4.35
N ALA A 67 6.22 0.07 4.23
CA ALA A 67 5.18 -0.94 4.01
C ALA A 67 5.45 -1.75 2.72
N LEU A 68 5.76 -1.08 1.62
CA LEU A 68 6.12 -1.72 0.35
C LEU A 68 7.41 -2.55 0.48
N TYR A 69 8.44 -1.97 1.10
CA TYR A 69 9.70 -2.66 1.35
C TYR A 69 9.50 -3.95 2.15
N PHE A 70 8.80 -3.87 3.28
CA PHE A 70 8.56 -5.05 4.12
C PHE A 70 7.63 -6.07 3.45
N ALA A 71 6.64 -5.64 2.66
CA ALA A 71 5.80 -6.55 1.89
C ALA A 71 6.63 -7.35 0.87
N LEU A 72 7.54 -6.70 0.16
CA LEU A 72 8.47 -7.35 -0.77
C LEU A 72 9.40 -8.32 -0.04
N ARG A 73 10.05 -7.88 1.05
CA ARG A 73 10.93 -8.72 1.86
C ARG A 73 10.22 -9.94 2.44
N ALA A 74 8.98 -9.78 2.91
CA ALA A 74 8.16 -10.89 3.43
C ALA A 74 7.78 -11.93 2.34
N LYS A 75 7.89 -11.54 1.06
CA LYS A 75 7.73 -12.46 -0.09
C LYS A 75 9.04 -13.02 -0.62
N GLY A 76 10.15 -12.82 0.10
CA GLY A 76 11.46 -13.33 -0.28
C GLY A 76 12.19 -12.52 -1.36
N ILE A 77 11.67 -11.34 -1.74
CA ILE A 77 12.29 -10.49 -2.77
C ILE A 77 13.61 -9.91 -2.25
N GLY A 78 14.66 -10.02 -3.07
CA GLY A 78 16.02 -9.61 -2.74
C GLY A 78 16.88 -9.35 -3.97
N PRO A 79 18.24 -9.33 -3.83
CA PRO A 79 19.18 -8.93 -4.88
C PRO A 79 19.05 -9.70 -6.20
N GLU A 80 18.74 -10.99 -6.15
CA GLU A 80 18.59 -11.85 -7.33
C GLU A 80 17.20 -11.75 -7.98
N SER A 81 16.30 -10.97 -7.38
CA SER A 81 14.92 -10.87 -7.85
C SER A 81 14.75 -9.73 -8.86
N THR A 82 13.76 -9.88 -9.72
CA THR A 82 13.25 -8.83 -10.60
C THR A 82 11.80 -8.52 -10.25
N VAL A 83 11.47 -7.23 -10.06
CA VAL A 83 10.12 -6.80 -9.70
C VAL A 83 9.54 -5.91 -10.78
N ALA A 84 8.39 -6.28 -11.33
CA ALA A 84 7.66 -5.43 -12.27
C ALA A 84 6.87 -4.35 -11.50
N CYS A 85 6.97 -3.10 -11.96
CA CYS A 85 6.17 -2.00 -11.44
C CYS A 85 5.85 -0.98 -12.55
N PRO A 86 4.80 -0.14 -12.39
CA PRO A 86 4.46 0.85 -13.40
C PRO A 86 5.57 1.88 -13.58
N ALA A 87 5.80 2.30 -14.83
CA ALA A 87 6.79 3.35 -15.17
C ALA A 87 6.39 4.74 -14.66
N ILE A 88 5.10 4.95 -14.38
CA ILE A 88 4.57 6.18 -13.78
C ILE A 88 4.01 5.83 -12.40
N SER A 89 4.65 6.36 -11.36
CA SER A 89 4.23 6.25 -9.96
C SER A 89 4.92 7.31 -9.10
N TYR A 90 4.57 7.36 -7.83
CA TYR A 90 5.38 8.05 -6.84
C TYR A 90 6.72 7.32 -6.66
N LEU A 91 7.80 8.07 -6.46
CA LEU A 91 9.17 7.52 -6.36
C LEU A 91 9.30 6.38 -5.33
N ALA A 92 8.52 6.43 -4.26
CA ALA A 92 8.56 5.45 -3.18
C ALA A 92 8.34 4.01 -3.66
N THR A 93 7.54 3.79 -4.73
CA THR A 93 7.31 2.45 -5.29
C THR A 93 8.62 1.85 -5.83
N ALA A 94 9.35 2.61 -6.64
CA ALA A 94 10.65 2.18 -7.19
C ALA A 94 11.73 2.11 -6.10
N GLU A 95 11.74 3.08 -5.18
CA GLU A 95 12.68 3.11 -4.05
C GLU A 95 12.53 1.90 -3.14
N ALA A 96 11.31 1.52 -2.79
CA ALA A 96 11.06 0.34 -1.96
C ALA A 96 11.59 -0.94 -2.61
N ILE A 97 11.41 -1.10 -3.93
CA ILE A 97 11.95 -2.23 -4.69
C ILE A 97 13.49 -2.16 -4.66
N LYS A 98 14.08 -1.01 -4.98
CA LYS A 98 15.53 -0.85 -5.00
C LYS A 98 16.19 -1.13 -3.66
N ARG A 99 15.57 -0.74 -2.56
CA ARG A 99 16.03 -1.02 -1.19
C ARG A 99 16.10 -2.53 -0.88
N THR A 100 15.32 -3.39 -1.55
CA THR A 100 15.46 -4.85 -1.40
C THR A 100 16.70 -5.42 -2.06
N GLY A 101 17.37 -4.65 -2.92
CA GLY A 101 18.44 -5.08 -3.81
C GLY A 101 17.93 -5.60 -5.17
N ALA A 102 16.63 -5.75 -5.36
CA ALA A 102 16.04 -6.29 -6.57
C ALA A 102 16.22 -5.37 -7.78
N THR A 103 16.22 -5.97 -8.96
CA THR A 103 16.16 -5.27 -10.26
C THR A 103 14.72 -4.82 -10.52
N ILE A 104 14.57 -3.57 -10.97
CA ILE A 104 13.26 -3.02 -11.33
C ILE A 104 13.01 -3.28 -12.82
N HIS A 105 11.86 -3.85 -13.13
CA HIS A 105 11.34 -3.97 -14.49
C HIS A 105 10.15 -3.01 -14.65
N PHE A 106 10.40 -1.87 -15.27
CA PHE A 106 9.32 -0.91 -15.55
C PHE A 106 8.39 -1.42 -16.64
N VAL A 107 7.09 -1.33 -16.39
CA VAL A 107 6.05 -1.70 -17.35
C VAL A 107 5.24 -0.48 -17.76
N ASP A 108 4.74 -0.50 -18.99
CA ASP A 108 3.94 0.59 -19.54
C ASP A 108 2.63 0.77 -18.77
N VAL A 109 2.15 2.01 -18.78
CA VAL A 109 0.86 2.41 -18.20
C VAL A 109 -0.08 2.91 -19.29
N ASP A 110 -1.36 2.86 -18.99
CA ASP A 110 -2.42 3.47 -19.81
C ASP A 110 -2.53 5.00 -19.56
N ASN A 111 -3.50 5.62 -20.19
CA ASN A 111 -3.78 7.05 -20.04
C ASN A 111 -4.31 7.45 -18.64
N LYS A 112 -4.57 6.49 -17.77
CA LYS A 112 -4.94 6.70 -16.35
C LYS A 112 -3.76 6.49 -15.40
N GLY A 113 -2.58 6.14 -15.93
CA GLY A 113 -1.39 5.83 -15.14
C GLY A 113 -1.40 4.44 -14.51
N LEU A 114 -2.26 3.53 -14.97
CA LEU A 114 -2.37 2.17 -14.48
C LEU A 114 -1.59 1.20 -15.37
N ILE A 115 -1.08 0.10 -14.79
CA ILE A 115 -0.41 -0.94 -15.58
C ILE A 115 -1.33 -1.39 -16.73
N SER A 116 -0.86 -1.21 -17.96
CA SER A 116 -1.59 -1.55 -19.19
C SER A 116 -1.15 -2.85 -19.82
N LYS A 117 0.12 -3.23 -19.63
CA LYS A 117 0.69 -4.46 -20.16
C LYS A 117 1.57 -5.13 -19.11
N LEU A 118 1.44 -6.42 -19.00
CA LEU A 118 2.32 -7.21 -18.15
C LEU A 118 3.47 -7.79 -18.99
N PRO A 119 4.66 -8.03 -18.41
CA PRO A 119 5.81 -8.53 -19.14
C PRO A 119 5.49 -9.85 -19.86
N GLY A 120 5.72 -9.89 -21.17
CA GLY A 120 5.60 -11.13 -21.95
C GLY A 120 6.86 -12.00 -21.89
N PHE A 121 8.03 -11.37 -21.68
CA PHE A 121 9.35 -12.01 -21.59
C PHE A 121 10.05 -11.55 -20.31
N GLY A 122 10.94 -12.39 -19.77
CA GLY A 122 11.65 -12.07 -18.52
C GLY A 122 10.67 -11.98 -17.35
N LEU A 123 10.16 -13.14 -16.91
CA LEU A 123 9.15 -13.18 -15.85
C LEU A 123 9.67 -12.52 -14.58
N PRO A 124 8.95 -11.54 -14.02
CA PRO A 124 9.31 -10.98 -12.75
C PRO A 124 9.04 -11.97 -11.62
N ASP A 125 9.78 -11.82 -10.51
CA ASP A 125 9.56 -12.57 -9.27
C ASP A 125 8.43 -11.99 -8.43
N ALA A 126 8.01 -10.74 -8.71
CA ALA A 126 6.86 -10.09 -8.11
C ALA A 126 6.30 -9.01 -9.03
N VAL A 127 5.04 -8.65 -8.83
CA VAL A 127 4.40 -7.48 -9.44
C VAL A 127 3.95 -6.54 -8.34
N VAL A 128 4.38 -5.27 -8.40
CA VAL A 128 3.80 -4.16 -7.63
C VAL A 128 2.92 -3.36 -8.58
N TYR A 129 1.65 -3.21 -8.27
CA TYR A 129 0.77 -2.33 -9.03
C TYR A 129 0.29 -1.19 -8.17
N VAL A 130 0.02 -0.06 -8.79
CA VAL A 130 -0.33 1.19 -8.11
C VAL A 130 -1.68 1.68 -8.60
N ASN A 131 -2.57 1.99 -7.68
CA ASN A 131 -3.86 2.60 -7.94
C ASN A 131 -3.72 4.13 -7.92
N LEU A 132 -3.07 4.66 -8.96
CA LEU A 132 -2.65 6.05 -9.04
C LEU A 132 -3.86 6.98 -9.14
N PHE A 133 -3.84 8.11 -8.42
CA PHE A 133 -4.89 9.13 -8.37
C PHE A 133 -6.28 8.61 -7.97
N GLY A 134 -6.34 7.47 -7.28
CA GLY A 134 -7.58 6.82 -6.90
C GLY A 134 -8.24 5.98 -8.01
N ASN A 135 -7.62 5.91 -9.20
CA ASN A 135 -8.04 4.97 -10.24
C ASN A 135 -7.64 3.54 -9.83
N LEU A 136 -8.51 2.59 -10.13
CA LEU A 136 -8.27 1.18 -9.82
C LEU A 136 -7.77 0.43 -11.04
N ALA A 137 -6.62 -0.25 -10.90
CA ALA A 137 -6.11 -1.17 -11.91
C ALA A 137 -7.05 -2.37 -12.08
N ASP A 138 -7.00 -3.03 -13.25
CA ASP A 138 -7.73 -4.28 -13.44
C ASP A 138 -7.09 -5.41 -12.62
N TYR A 139 -7.57 -5.52 -11.39
CA TYR A 139 -7.08 -6.51 -10.44
C TYR A 139 -7.26 -7.95 -10.94
N SER A 140 -8.32 -8.24 -11.68
CA SER A 140 -8.61 -9.60 -12.16
C SER A 140 -7.53 -10.10 -13.11
N ILE A 141 -7.12 -9.26 -14.06
CA ILE A 141 -6.04 -9.58 -15.01
C ILE A 141 -4.70 -9.73 -14.28
N LEU A 142 -4.38 -8.80 -13.38
CA LEU A 142 -3.14 -8.83 -12.59
C LEU A 142 -3.06 -10.08 -11.71
N LYS A 143 -4.15 -10.40 -11.05
CA LYS A 143 -4.29 -11.58 -10.19
C LYS A 143 -4.12 -12.87 -10.97
N GLU A 144 -4.81 -13.00 -12.11
CA GLU A 144 -4.71 -14.19 -12.97
C GLU A 144 -3.28 -14.40 -13.47
N PHE A 145 -2.62 -13.33 -13.94
CA PHE A 145 -1.23 -13.36 -14.35
C PHE A 145 -0.31 -13.88 -13.24
N CYS A 146 -0.44 -13.33 -12.03
CA CYS A 146 0.40 -13.69 -10.89
C CYS A 146 0.12 -15.10 -10.38
N ILE A 147 -1.15 -15.53 -10.32
CA ILE A 147 -1.52 -16.90 -9.92
C ILE A 147 -0.94 -17.93 -10.88
N LYS A 148 -1.13 -17.75 -12.19
CA LYS A 148 -0.59 -18.68 -13.21
C LYS A 148 0.92 -18.87 -13.10
N ARG A 149 1.63 -17.86 -12.61
CA ARG A 149 3.10 -17.85 -12.48
C ARG A 149 3.61 -18.10 -11.07
N ARG A 150 2.71 -18.21 -10.12
CA ARG A 150 3.02 -18.39 -8.68
C ARG A 150 3.92 -17.29 -8.12
N ILE A 151 3.73 -16.07 -8.58
CA ILE A 151 4.47 -14.88 -8.12
C ILE A 151 3.57 -13.97 -7.27
N PRO A 152 4.11 -13.25 -6.28
CA PRO A 152 3.34 -12.34 -5.46
C PRO A 152 2.85 -11.13 -6.25
N LEU A 153 1.62 -10.70 -5.94
CA LEU A 153 1.02 -9.45 -6.37
C LEU A 153 0.90 -8.52 -5.15
N ILE A 154 1.53 -7.35 -5.21
CA ILE A 154 1.53 -6.35 -4.16
C ILE A 154 0.80 -5.12 -4.64
N GLU A 155 -0.14 -4.64 -3.86
CA GLU A 155 -0.93 -3.44 -4.13
C GLU A 155 -0.36 -2.23 -3.40
N ASP A 156 -0.01 -1.20 -4.14
CA ASP A 156 0.23 0.13 -3.58
C ASP A 156 -1.06 0.95 -3.66
N ALA A 157 -1.75 1.04 -2.53
CA ALA A 157 -3.01 1.74 -2.39
C ALA A 157 -2.85 3.10 -1.70
N ALA A 158 -1.64 3.68 -1.67
CA ALA A 158 -1.37 4.94 -0.99
C ALA A 158 -2.28 6.09 -1.44
N GLN A 159 -2.71 6.07 -2.71
CA GLN A 159 -3.60 7.09 -3.28
C GLN A 159 -5.05 6.61 -3.46
N SER A 160 -5.36 5.39 -3.07
CA SER A 160 -6.69 4.78 -3.28
C SER A 160 -7.27 4.13 -2.04
N PHE A 161 -6.72 4.41 -0.85
CA PHE A 161 -7.19 3.81 0.39
C PHE A 161 -8.69 4.02 0.58
N GLY A 162 -9.43 2.92 0.71
CA GLY A 162 -10.88 2.92 0.83
C GLY A 162 -11.65 2.85 -0.49
N SER A 163 -10.99 2.93 -1.64
CA SER A 163 -11.60 2.65 -2.94
C SER A 163 -12.10 1.19 -3.00
N PHE A 164 -13.13 0.96 -3.80
CA PHE A 164 -13.87 -0.30 -3.75
C PHE A 164 -13.96 -0.98 -5.11
N TYR A 165 -13.52 -2.22 -5.20
CA TYR A 165 -13.70 -3.08 -6.36
C TYR A 165 -15.08 -3.75 -6.31
N ASN A 166 -16.02 -3.34 -7.17
CA ASN A 166 -17.40 -3.81 -7.15
C ASN A 166 -17.54 -5.34 -7.33
N LEU A 167 -16.71 -5.96 -8.16
CA LEU A 167 -16.82 -7.38 -8.49
C LEU A 167 -16.40 -8.31 -7.35
N GLU A 168 -15.51 -7.87 -6.47
CA GLU A 168 -14.97 -8.72 -5.40
C GLU A 168 -15.34 -8.24 -3.99
N GLN A 169 -16.15 -7.19 -3.86
CA GLN A 169 -16.46 -6.53 -2.57
C GLN A 169 -15.19 -6.24 -1.73
N ARG A 170 -14.10 -5.95 -2.41
CA ARG A 170 -12.77 -5.73 -1.85
C ARG A 170 -12.48 -4.24 -1.78
N ARG A 171 -11.90 -3.78 -0.67
CA ARG A 171 -11.36 -2.42 -0.50
C ARG A 171 -9.84 -2.43 -0.62
N CYS A 172 -9.33 -1.36 -1.22
CA CYS A 172 -7.90 -1.05 -1.19
C CYS A 172 -7.46 -0.63 0.21
#